data_e5dd8e21a59785cb52ac76cbaaca9648
#
_entry.id   e5dd8e21a59785cb52ac76cbaaca9648
#
_cell.length_a   1.000
_cell.length_b   1.000
_cell.length_c   1.000
_cell.angle_alpha   90.00
_cell.angle_beta   90.00
_cell.angle_gamma   90.00
#
_symmetry.space_group_name_H-M   'P 1'
#
loop_
_entity.id
_entity.type
_entity.pdbx_description
1 polymer ?
#
loop_
_entity_poly.entity_id
_entity_poly.type
_entity_poly.pdbx_seq_one_letter_code
_entity_poly.pdbx_strand_id
1 'polypeptide(L)'
;FLDEIWKAGPAIQNSLLTAINEKIFHNGNRDLSLPVKGIIAASNELPAEGEGLEALWDRFLIRYVVQPIREDSAFERLLSGDMEECSVPEVLKFSGEDMVFTVLTISRPSDCQSLSVS
;
A
#
# COMPACT_ATOMS: atom_id res chain seq x y z
N PHE A 1 4.38 -5.97 -3.79
CA PHE A 1 3.18 -5.91 -2.93
C PHE A 1 3.53 -6.34 -1.52
N LEU A 2 3.07 -5.60 -0.51
CA LEU A 2 3.29 -5.86 0.92
C LEU A 2 1.93 -5.99 1.60
N ASP A 3 1.69 -7.09 2.30
CA ASP A 3 0.46 -7.32 3.04
C ASP A 3 0.71 -7.21 4.55
N GLU A 4 -0.29 -6.73 5.28
CA GLU A 4 -0.26 -6.55 6.73
C GLU A 4 0.99 -5.80 7.25
N ILE A 5 1.38 -4.76 6.54
CA ILE A 5 2.67 -4.06 6.71
C ILE A 5 2.90 -3.57 8.14
N TRP A 6 1.85 -3.21 8.89
CA TRP A 6 1.96 -2.70 10.26
C TRP A 6 2.19 -3.78 11.29
N LYS A 7 1.93 -5.05 10.95
CA LYS A 7 2.21 -6.19 11.84
C LYS A 7 3.67 -6.65 11.78
N ALA A 8 4.45 -6.12 10.85
CA ALA A 8 5.85 -6.44 10.73
C ALA A 8 6.63 -5.88 11.93
N GLY A 9 7.53 -6.67 12.49
CA GLY A 9 8.39 -6.20 13.59
C GLY A 9 9.40 -5.13 13.14
N PRO A 10 9.99 -4.37 14.08
CA PRO A 10 10.86 -3.21 13.79
C PRO A 10 12.03 -3.52 12.84
N ALA A 11 12.61 -4.71 12.94
CA ALA A 11 13.71 -5.12 12.06
C ALA A 11 13.27 -5.21 10.58
N ILE A 12 12.08 -5.74 10.33
CA ILE A 12 11.51 -5.84 8.97
C ILE A 12 11.16 -4.45 8.46
N GLN A 13 10.57 -3.60 9.29
CA GLN A 13 10.21 -2.23 8.94
C GLN A 13 11.45 -1.40 8.56
N ASN A 14 12.54 -1.52 9.31
CA ASN A 14 13.81 -0.85 8.98
C ASN A 14 14.39 -1.38 7.66
N SER A 15 14.31 -2.68 7.42
CA SER A 15 14.74 -3.26 6.14
C SER A 15 13.90 -2.75 4.97
N LEU A 16 12.59 -2.56 5.17
CA LEU A 16 11.70 -1.98 4.17
C LEU A 16 12.03 -0.50 3.93
N LEU A 17 12.31 0.28 4.96
CA LEU A 17 12.74 1.68 4.81
C LEU A 17 14.02 1.78 3.99
N THR A 18 15.00 0.94 4.24
CA THR A 18 16.24 0.88 3.45
C THR A 18 15.93 0.48 1.99
N ALA A 19 15.10 -0.54 1.80
CA ALA A 19 14.71 -0.99 0.45
C ALA A 19 13.96 0.10 -0.34
N ILE A 20 13.10 0.88 0.32
CA ILE A 20 12.35 1.98 -0.30
C ILE A 20 13.27 3.14 -0.66
N ASN A 21 14.13 3.54 0.27
CA ASN A 21 14.97 4.73 0.11
C ASN A 21 16.17 4.49 -0.79
N GLU A 22 16.86 3.37 -0.60
CA GLU A 22 18.15 3.09 -1.22
C GLU A 22 18.04 2.11 -2.38
N LYS A 23 16.89 1.45 -2.53
CA LYS A 23 16.65 0.37 -3.50
C LYS A 23 17.66 -0.78 -3.34
N ILE A 24 18.07 -1.03 -2.11
CA ILE A 24 18.99 -2.09 -1.72
C ILE A 24 18.36 -2.94 -0.65
N PHE A 25 18.53 -4.24 -0.76
CA PHE A 25 18.16 -5.19 0.26
C PHE A 25 19.40 -5.90 0.79
N HIS A 26 19.63 -5.77 2.09
CA HIS A 26 20.75 -6.41 2.77
C HIS A 26 20.38 -7.85 3.12
N ASN A 27 21.01 -8.80 2.49
CA ASN A 27 20.84 -10.23 2.77
C ASN A 27 22.15 -10.82 3.34
N GLY A 28 22.33 -10.70 4.64
CA GLY A 28 23.55 -11.10 5.31
C GLY A 28 24.75 -10.27 4.82
N ASN A 29 25.72 -10.92 4.19
CA ASN A 29 26.94 -10.27 3.66
C ASN A 29 26.80 -9.80 2.20
N ARG A 30 25.59 -9.78 1.64
CA ARG A 30 25.38 -9.39 0.24
C ARG A 30 24.31 -8.31 0.16
N ASP A 31 24.63 -7.28 -0.59
CA ASP A 31 23.71 -6.23 -0.95
C ASP A 31 23.09 -6.56 -2.32
N LEU A 32 21.77 -6.63 -2.34
CA LEU A 32 21.01 -6.88 -3.55
C LEU A 32 20.34 -5.58 -4.00
N SER A 33 20.67 -5.13 -5.20
CA SER A 33 19.97 -4.01 -5.81
C SER A 33 18.57 -4.44 -6.20
N LEU A 34 17.57 -3.65 -5.78
CA LEU A 34 16.16 -3.89 -6.04
C LEU A 34 15.68 -2.94 -7.15
N PRO A 35 15.28 -3.45 -8.33
CA PRO A 35 14.73 -2.62 -9.39
C PRO A 35 13.26 -2.22 -9.08
N VAL A 36 13.03 -1.67 -7.88
CA VAL A 36 11.70 -1.28 -7.42
C VAL A 36 11.22 -0.05 -8.19
N LYS A 37 10.08 -0.18 -8.85
CA LYS A 37 9.38 0.89 -9.57
C LYS A 37 8.24 1.50 -8.74
N GLY A 38 7.56 0.67 -7.98
CA GLY A 38 6.46 1.08 -7.10
C GLY A 38 6.24 0.07 -5.99
N ILE A 39 5.65 0.52 -4.91
CA ILE A 39 5.29 -0.31 -3.77
C ILE A 39 3.80 -0.11 -3.49
N ILE A 40 3.09 -1.22 -3.44
CA ILE A 40 1.69 -1.25 -3.01
C ILE A 40 1.65 -2.05 -1.72
N ALA A 41 1.02 -1.49 -0.71
CA ALA A 41 0.84 -2.15 0.56
C ALA A 41 -0.63 -2.21 0.95
N ALA A 42 -0.98 -3.20 1.75
CA ALA A 42 -2.31 -3.33 2.33
C ALA A 42 -2.20 -3.57 3.84
N SER A 43 -3.22 -3.13 4.57
CA SER A 43 -3.36 -3.42 5.99
C SER A 43 -4.82 -3.28 6.42
N ASN A 44 -5.22 -4.06 7.40
CA ASN A 44 -6.54 -3.96 8.04
C ASN A 44 -6.56 -2.95 9.20
N GLU A 45 -5.41 -2.43 9.57
CA GLU A 45 -5.24 -1.51 10.69
C GLU A 45 -4.34 -0.33 10.32
N LEU A 46 -4.42 0.72 11.09
CA LEU A 46 -3.51 1.86 11.00
C LEU A 46 -2.26 1.60 11.83
N PRO A 47 -1.12 2.27 11.52
CA PRO A 47 0.05 2.19 12.38
C PRO A 47 -0.29 2.69 13.79
N ALA A 48 0.20 1.99 14.80
CA ALA A 48 0.04 2.42 16.17
C ALA A 48 0.92 3.65 16.45
N GLU A 49 0.37 4.60 17.19
CA GLU A 49 1.12 5.81 17.57
C GLU A 49 2.29 5.47 18.50
N GLY A 50 3.42 6.09 18.26
CA GLY A 50 4.61 5.95 19.12
C GLY A 50 5.43 4.67 18.90
N GLU A 51 5.12 3.85 17.93
CA GLU A 51 5.90 2.65 17.58
C GLU A 51 7.00 2.90 16.54
N GLY A 52 7.24 4.15 16.16
CA GLY A 52 8.26 4.52 15.16
C GLY A 52 7.87 4.18 13.73
N LEU A 53 6.58 3.97 13.50
CA LEU A 53 6.03 3.63 12.19
C LEU A 53 5.80 4.84 11.29
N GLU A 54 5.91 6.04 11.84
CA GLU A 54 5.65 7.31 11.17
C GLU A 54 6.55 7.46 9.93
N ALA A 55 7.81 7.08 10.05
CA ALA A 55 8.75 7.16 8.93
C ALA A 55 8.35 6.27 7.74
N LEU A 56 7.80 5.09 8.01
CA LEU A 56 7.29 4.21 6.96
C LEU A 56 5.95 4.71 6.41
N TRP A 57 5.07 5.21 7.27
CA TRP A 57 3.80 5.81 6.90
C TRP A 57 3.98 6.98 5.93
N ASP A 58 4.94 7.86 6.19
CA ASP A 58 5.21 9.04 5.37
C ASP A 58 5.74 8.72 3.97
N ARG A 59 6.21 7.49 3.74
CA ARG A 59 6.65 7.04 2.41
C ARG A 59 5.49 6.67 1.50
N PHE A 60 4.29 6.46 2.05
CA PHE A 60 3.11 6.16 1.27
C PHE A 60 2.39 7.46 0.86
N LEU A 61 2.62 7.90 -0.36
CA LEU A 61 2.07 9.14 -0.91
C LEU A 61 0.56 9.07 -1.11
N ILE A 62 0.07 7.92 -1.56
CA ILE A 62 -1.35 7.69 -1.81
C ILE A 62 -1.85 6.71 -0.77
N ARG A 63 -2.90 7.11 -0.05
CA ARG A 63 -3.54 6.30 0.98
C ARG A 63 -5.01 6.19 0.65
N TYR A 64 -5.50 4.98 0.54
CA TYR A 64 -6.88 4.70 0.16
C TYR A 64 -7.55 3.78 1.16
N VAL A 65 -8.70 4.19 1.66
CA VAL A 65 -9.51 3.38 2.58
C VAL A 65 -10.54 2.61 1.78
N VAL A 66 -10.40 1.30 1.72
CA VAL A 66 -11.38 0.41 1.08
C VAL A 66 -12.55 0.20 2.03
N GLN A 67 -13.73 0.59 1.59
CA GLN A 67 -14.97 0.36 2.34
C GLN A 67 -15.52 -1.04 2.06
N PRO A 68 -16.18 -1.66 3.03
CA PRO A 68 -16.89 -2.92 2.79
C PRO A 68 -18.02 -2.70 1.78
N ILE A 69 -18.27 -3.70 0.96
CA ILE A 69 -19.40 -3.71 0.03
C ILE A 69 -20.67 -3.75 0.86
N ARG A 70 -21.57 -2.78 0.65
CA ARG A 70 -22.84 -2.65 1.36
C ARG A 70 -24.05 -2.93 0.49
N GLU A 71 -23.89 -2.87 -0.82
CA GLU A 71 -24.95 -3.06 -1.79
C GLU A 71 -24.93 -4.50 -2.31
N ASP A 72 -26.08 -5.18 -2.22
CA ASP A 72 -26.22 -6.56 -2.70
C ASP A 72 -25.90 -6.68 -4.18
N SER A 73 -26.28 -5.71 -5.00
CA SER A 73 -25.96 -5.64 -6.42
C SER A 73 -24.46 -5.58 -6.71
N ALA A 74 -23.68 -4.85 -5.90
CA ALA A 74 -22.24 -4.78 -6.02
C ALA A 74 -21.59 -6.09 -5.60
N PHE A 75 -22.14 -6.76 -4.59
CA PHE A 75 -21.71 -8.08 -4.16
C PHE A 75 -21.99 -9.15 -5.21
N GLU A 76 -23.18 -9.14 -5.83
CA GLU A 76 -23.52 -10.04 -6.93
C GLU A 76 -22.62 -9.87 -8.14
N ARG A 77 -22.29 -8.62 -8.51
CA ARG A 77 -21.32 -8.32 -9.58
C ARG A 77 -19.93 -8.87 -9.28
N LEU A 78 -19.47 -8.77 -8.03
CA LEU A 78 -18.20 -9.35 -7.62
C LEU A 78 -18.20 -10.87 -7.76
N LEU A 79 -19.28 -11.54 -7.35
CA LEU A 79 -19.42 -13.00 -7.43
C LEU A 79 -19.56 -13.50 -8.88
N SER A 80 -20.27 -12.76 -9.72
CA SER A 80 -20.44 -13.14 -11.13
C SER A 80 -19.18 -12.93 -11.98
N GLY A 81 -18.20 -12.19 -11.45
CA GLY A 81 -17.01 -11.81 -12.21
C GLY A 81 -17.30 -10.78 -13.30
N ASP A 82 -18.50 -10.21 -13.31
CA ASP A 82 -18.94 -9.18 -14.24
C ASP A 82 -18.33 -7.81 -13.87
N MET A 83 -17.01 -7.78 -13.97
CA MET A 83 -16.22 -6.56 -13.73
C MET A 83 -16.04 -5.85 -15.07
N GLU A 84 -16.60 -4.65 -15.20
CA GLU A 84 -16.27 -3.80 -16.33
C GLU A 84 -14.75 -3.59 -16.38
N GLU A 85 -14.15 -3.88 -17.54
CA GLU A 85 -12.75 -3.53 -17.73
C GLU A 85 -12.57 -2.03 -17.59
N CYS A 86 -11.96 -1.62 -16.49
CA CYS A 86 -11.60 -0.23 -16.29
C CYS A 86 -10.47 0.13 -17.25
N SER A 87 -10.82 0.77 -18.38
CA SER A 87 -9.81 1.30 -19.27
C SER A 87 -9.20 2.57 -18.67
N VAL A 88 -7.91 2.52 -18.40
CA VAL A 88 -7.17 3.71 -17.96
C VAL A 88 -7.04 4.68 -19.14
N PRO A 89 -7.52 5.93 -19.01
CA PRO A 89 -7.33 6.92 -20.07
C PRO A 89 -5.85 7.09 -20.42
N GLU A 90 -5.55 7.26 -21.71
CA GLU A 90 -4.16 7.33 -22.20
C GLU A 90 -3.34 8.43 -21.50
N VAL A 91 -4.00 9.55 -21.17
CA VAL A 91 -3.38 10.67 -20.45
C VAL A 91 -2.88 10.30 -19.03
N LEU A 92 -3.40 9.22 -18.46
CA LEU A 92 -3.00 8.70 -17.15
C LEU A 92 -2.03 7.52 -17.23
N LYS A 93 -1.64 7.13 -18.44
CA LYS A 93 -0.62 6.10 -18.63
C LYS A 93 0.76 6.74 -18.62
N PHE A 94 1.58 6.30 -17.70
CA PHE A 94 2.97 6.73 -17.57
C PHE A 94 3.91 5.61 -17.96
N SER A 95 5.06 5.94 -18.52
CA SER A 95 6.09 4.95 -18.77
C SER A 95 6.70 4.47 -17.44
N GLY A 96 7.11 3.21 -17.38
CA GLY A 96 7.71 2.65 -16.16
C GLY A 96 9.04 3.31 -15.75
N GLU A 97 9.59 4.21 -16.58
CA GLU A 97 10.80 4.96 -16.27
C GLU A 97 10.50 6.24 -15.47
N ASP A 98 9.27 6.76 -15.60
CA ASP A 98 8.88 8.06 -15.01
C ASP A 98 8.31 7.92 -13.60
N MET A 99 8.06 6.71 -13.12
CA MET A 99 7.28 6.52 -11.89
C MET A 99 8.02 5.73 -10.80
N VAL A 100 8.29 6.42 -9.72
CA VAL A 100 8.51 5.79 -8.40
C VAL A 100 7.43 6.33 -7.47
N PHE A 101 6.43 5.51 -7.13
CA PHE A 101 5.40 5.91 -6.16
C PHE A 101 5.07 4.77 -5.20
N THR A 102 4.58 5.15 -4.06
CA THR A 102 4.18 4.22 -3.01
C THR A 102 2.70 4.43 -2.71
N VAL A 103 1.92 3.37 -2.79
CA VAL A 103 0.48 3.37 -2.52
C VAL A 103 0.19 2.49 -1.33
N LEU A 104 -0.56 2.99 -0.37
CA LEU A 104 -1.08 2.21 0.74
C LEU A 104 -2.60 2.07 0.59
N THR A 105 -3.07 0.83 0.56
CA THR A 105 -4.48 0.51 0.64
C THR A 105 -4.79 0.03 2.05
N ILE A 106 -5.75 0.66 2.69
CA ILE A 106 -6.21 0.30 4.02
C ILE A 106 -7.64 -0.19 3.92
N SER A 107 -7.89 -1.44 4.25
CA SER A 107 -9.24 -1.97 4.41
C SER A 107 -9.58 -2.00 5.89
N ARG A 108 -10.73 -1.43 6.26
CA ARG A 108 -11.20 -1.37 7.65
C ARG A 108 -12.39 -2.26 7.89
N PRO A 109 -12.44 -2.95 9.02
CA PRO A 109 -13.72 -3.40 9.58
C PRO A 109 -14.55 -2.18 10.03
N SER A 110 -15.85 -2.35 10.13
CA SER A 110 -16.95 -1.38 10.15
C SER A 110 -16.95 -0.26 11.20
N ASP A 111 -15.92 -0.07 12.01
CA ASP A 111 -16.00 0.75 13.22
C ASP A 111 -15.15 2.02 13.23
N CYS A 112 -14.69 2.52 12.08
CA CYS A 112 -13.86 3.70 12.08
C CYS A 112 -14.58 5.00 11.77
N GLN A 113 -14.78 5.77 12.80
CA GLN A 113 -15.18 7.17 12.76
C GLN A 113 -14.09 8.03 12.11
N SER A 114 -14.56 8.90 11.23
CA SER A 114 -13.92 10.04 10.58
C SER A 114 -12.46 10.36 10.92
N LEU A 115 -11.57 10.10 9.97
CA LEU A 115 -10.32 10.83 9.86
C LEU A 115 -10.63 12.22 9.31
N SER A 116 -10.56 13.25 10.14
CA SER A 116 -10.46 14.63 9.68
C SER A 116 -9.06 14.82 9.11
N VAL A 117 -9.02 15.09 7.82
CA VAL A 117 -7.80 15.57 7.15
C VAL A 117 -7.65 17.03 7.56
N SER A 118 -6.60 17.34 8.25
CA SER A 118 -6.12 18.71 8.48
C SER A 118 -5.15 19.08 7.38
#